data_eadba7cc0f705604e5b393427b0a6910
#
_entry.id   eadba7cc0f705604e5b393427b0a6910
#
_cell.length_a   1.000
_cell.length_b   1.000
_cell.length_c   1.000
_cell.angle_alpha   90.00
_cell.angle_beta   90.00
_cell.angle_gamma   90.00
#
_symmetry.space_group_name_H-M   'P 1'
#
loop_
_entity.id
_entity.type
_entity.pdbx_description
1 polymer ?
#
loop_
_entity_poly.entity_id
_entity_poly.type
_entity_poly.pdbx_seq_one_letter_code
_entity_poly.pdbx_strand_id
1 'polypeptide(L)'
;MKSLKELKLKENERRALQELKKKICERFPDAEIILYGSKARGDAGEESDIDILILIDSQINRKLKEEVTEITYDIELKYDVVFGNVIENREFWKSPLANAMPLHWNIDKEGIRL
;
A
#
# COMPACT_ATOMS: atom_id res chain seq x y z
N MET A 1 11.66 2.17 12.82
CA MET A 1 10.79 1.74 11.72
C MET A 1 11.46 0.62 10.94
N LYS A 2 10.76 -0.48 10.72
CA LYS A 2 11.31 -1.60 9.95
C LYS A 2 11.43 -1.23 8.48
N SER A 3 12.48 -1.73 7.82
CA SER A 3 12.62 -1.63 6.37
C SER A 3 12.05 -2.90 5.71
N LEU A 4 11.85 -2.85 4.39
CA LEU A 4 11.41 -4.03 3.63
C LEU A 4 12.33 -5.24 3.86
N LYS A 5 13.62 -5.00 4.05
CA LYS A 5 14.60 -6.08 4.24
C LYS A 5 14.43 -6.82 5.57
N GLU A 6 13.86 -6.15 6.57
CA GLU A 6 13.65 -6.71 7.90
C GLU A 6 12.34 -7.48 8.04
N LEU A 7 11.47 -7.40 7.03
CA LEU A 7 10.17 -8.05 7.05
C LEU A 7 10.27 -9.50 6.60
N LYS A 8 9.41 -10.34 7.17
CA LYS A 8 9.29 -11.75 6.78
C LYS A 8 8.40 -11.85 5.55
N LEU A 9 8.91 -11.38 4.42
CA LEU A 9 8.21 -11.44 3.14
C LEU A 9 8.82 -12.52 2.27
N LYS A 10 7.97 -13.17 1.47
CA LYS A 10 8.44 -14.04 0.39
C LYS A 10 9.15 -13.18 -0.65
N GLU A 11 10.05 -13.78 -1.42
CA GLU A 11 10.80 -13.04 -2.44
C GLU A 11 9.88 -12.39 -3.49
N ASN A 12 8.85 -13.11 -3.93
CA ASN A 12 7.89 -12.55 -4.88
C ASN A 12 7.12 -11.36 -4.28
N GLU A 13 6.79 -11.42 -3.00
CA GLU A 13 6.11 -10.31 -2.31
C GLU A 13 7.02 -9.09 -2.22
N ARG A 14 8.27 -9.29 -1.88
CA ARG A 14 9.26 -8.22 -1.81
C ARG A 14 9.44 -7.54 -3.16
N ARG A 15 9.58 -8.34 -4.21
CA ARG A 15 9.73 -7.82 -5.57
C ARG A 15 8.49 -7.08 -6.04
N ALA A 16 7.30 -7.63 -5.71
CA ALA A 16 6.05 -6.99 -6.05
C ALA A 16 5.94 -5.60 -5.40
N LEU A 17 6.31 -5.47 -4.13
CA LEU A 17 6.27 -4.19 -3.42
C LEU A 17 7.29 -3.19 -3.99
N GLN A 18 8.48 -3.65 -4.36
CA GLN A 18 9.49 -2.80 -4.98
C GLN A 18 9.00 -2.27 -6.33
N GLU A 19 8.41 -3.11 -7.15
CA GLU A 19 7.86 -2.69 -8.43
C GLU A 19 6.65 -1.79 -8.28
N LEU A 20 5.80 -2.08 -7.29
CA LEU A 20 4.65 -1.24 -6.98
C LEU A 20 5.08 0.19 -6.66
N LYS A 21 6.06 0.34 -5.78
CA LYS A 21 6.60 1.66 -5.44
C LYS A 21 7.13 2.38 -6.68
N LYS A 22 7.91 1.68 -7.48
CA LYS A 22 8.48 2.25 -8.71
C LYS A 22 7.38 2.73 -9.66
N LYS A 23 6.41 1.87 -9.97
CA LYS A 23 5.36 2.18 -10.94
C LYS A 23 4.41 3.26 -10.46
N ILE A 24 4.00 3.20 -9.20
CA ILE A 24 3.13 4.23 -8.63
C ILE A 24 3.83 5.58 -8.61
N CYS A 25 5.09 5.63 -8.18
CA CYS A 25 5.84 6.89 -8.11
C CYS A 25 6.21 7.45 -9.49
N GLU A 26 6.34 6.61 -10.52
CA GLU A 26 6.51 7.08 -11.89
C GLU A 26 5.28 7.84 -12.38
N ARG A 27 4.08 7.33 -12.02
CA ARG A 27 2.82 7.95 -12.43
C ARG A 27 2.37 9.07 -11.50
N PHE A 28 2.65 8.93 -10.21
CA PHE A 28 2.29 9.88 -9.16
C PHE A 28 3.53 10.17 -8.30
N PRO A 29 4.39 11.12 -8.70
CA PRO A 29 5.69 11.34 -8.03
C PRO A 29 5.61 11.63 -6.54
N ASP A 30 4.49 12.20 -6.08
CA ASP A 30 4.30 12.55 -4.67
C ASP A 30 3.61 11.46 -3.86
N ALA A 31 3.35 10.30 -4.45
CA ALA A 31 2.65 9.22 -3.77
C ALA A 31 3.47 8.64 -2.63
N GLU A 32 2.78 8.30 -1.54
CA GLU A 32 3.33 7.52 -0.45
C GLU A 32 2.65 6.17 -0.42
N ILE A 33 3.41 5.11 -0.17
CA ILE A 33 2.87 3.77 -0.07
C ILE A 33 3.22 3.23 1.31
N ILE A 34 2.23 2.76 2.05
CA ILE A 34 2.39 2.26 3.40
C ILE A 34 1.88 0.82 3.45
N LEU A 35 2.76 -0.09 3.85
CA LEU A 35 2.39 -1.48 4.11
C LEU A 35 1.85 -1.58 5.53
N TYR A 36 0.72 -2.24 5.71
CA TYR A 36 0.14 -2.46 7.02
C TYR A 36 -0.47 -3.87 7.10
N GLY A 37 -1.13 -4.17 8.19
CA GLY A 37 -1.78 -5.47 8.36
C GLY A 37 -0.79 -6.58 8.69
N SER A 38 -1.20 -7.81 8.43
CA SER A 38 -0.47 -9.01 8.86
C SER A 38 0.94 -9.11 8.28
N LYS A 39 1.14 -8.68 7.02
CA LYS A 39 2.48 -8.69 6.41
C LYS A 39 3.42 -7.72 7.09
N ALA A 40 2.92 -6.57 7.54
CA ALA A 40 3.72 -5.59 8.29
C ALA A 40 4.04 -6.08 9.70
N ARG A 41 3.06 -6.75 10.35
CA ARG A 41 3.25 -7.30 11.69
C ARG A 41 4.14 -8.55 11.73
N GLY A 42 4.23 -9.27 10.61
CA GLY A 42 4.98 -10.52 10.54
C GLY A 42 4.19 -11.75 11.00
N ASP A 43 2.88 -11.63 11.13
CA ASP A 43 1.99 -12.74 11.56
C ASP A 43 1.07 -13.25 10.44
N ALA A 44 1.42 -12.95 9.19
CA ALA A 44 0.63 -13.34 8.03
C ALA A 44 0.67 -14.83 7.77
N GLY A 45 -0.48 -15.39 7.37
CA GLY A 45 -0.54 -16.72 6.78
C GLY A 45 -0.01 -16.70 5.34
N GLU A 46 0.21 -17.88 4.77
CA GLU A 46 0.78 -18.00 3.42
C GLU A 46 -0.05 -17.33 2.33
N GLU A 47 -1.37 -17.32 2.50
CA GLU A 47 -2.30 -16.80 1.51
C GLU A 47 -2.87 -15.44 1.88
N SER A 48 -2.26 -14.75 2.85
CA SER A 48 -2.73 -13.42 3.26
C SER A 48 -2.44 -12.39 2.18
N ASP A 49 -3.41 -11.49 1.97
CA ASP A 49 -3.24 -10.36 1.07
C ASP A 49 -2.16 -9.41 1.60
N ILE A 50 -1.56 -8.68 0.69
CA ILE A 50 -0.62 -7.60 1.03
C ILE A 50 -1.44 -6.33 1.16
N ASP A 51 -1.66 -5.86 2.38
CA ASP A 51 -2.45 -4.65 2.63
C ASP A 51 -1.61 -3.40 2.47
N ILE A 52 -2.03 -2.52 1.56
CA ILE A 52 -1.32 -1.28 1.28
C ILE A 52 -2.26 -0.08 1.26
N LEU A 53 -1.76 1.03 1.77
CA LEU A 53 -2.39 2.34 1.66
C LEU A 53 -1.56 3.17 0.68
N ILE A 54 -2.22 3.74 -0.31
CA ILE A 54 -1.59 4.63 -1.29
C ILE A 54 -2.16 6.03 -1.08
N LEU A 55 -1.29 6.97 -0.69
CA LEU A 55 -1.64 8.37 -0.48
C LEU A 55 -1.16 9.20 -1.67
N ILE A 56 -2.07 9.94 -2.26
CA ILE A 56 -1.81 10.74 -3.47
C ILE A 56 -2.30 12.17 -3.24
N ASP A 57 -1.55 13.15 -3.75
CA ASP A 57 -1.89 14.57 -3.66
C ASP A 57 -2.86 15.02 -4.76
N SER A 58 -3.81 14.17 -5.09
CA SER A 58 -4.82 14.47 -6.11
C SER A 58 -6.18 14.11 -5.59
N GLN A 59 -7.20 14.69 -6.18
CA GLN A 59 -8.57 14.29 -5.90
C GLN A 59 -8.75 12.84 -6.32
N ILE A 60 -9.25 12.02 -5.42
CA ILE A 60 -9.51 10.61 -5.71
C ILE A 60 -10.82 10.51 -6.46
N ASN A 61 -10.74 10.07 -7.71
CA ASN A 61 -11.90 9.87 -8.56
C ASN A 61 -11.79 8.51 -9.25
N ARG A 62 -12.82 8.17 -10.03
CA ARG A 62 -12.89 6.86 -10.70
C ARG A 62 -11.70 6.64 -11.63
N LYS A 63 -11.33 7.65 -12.40
CA LYS A 63 -10.23 7.54 -13.37
C LYS A 63 -8.91 7.24 -12.67
N LEU A 64 -8.63 7.94 -11.58
CA LEU A 64 -7.41 7.73 -10.80
C LEU A 64 -7.38 6.32 -10.20
N LYS A 65 -8.51 5.86 -9.66
CA LYS A 65 -8.63 4.50 -9.10
C LYS A 65 -8.40 3.45 -10.18
N GLU A 66 -8.91 3.66 -11.38
CA GLU A 66 -8.70 2.75 -12.51
C GLU A 66 -7.22 2.68 -12.90
N GLU A 67 -6.53 3.82 -12.94
CA GLU A 67 -5.10 3.87 -13.26
C GLU A 67 -4.29 3.09 -12.23
N VAL A 68 -4.57 3.27 -10.95
CA VAL A 68 -3.89 2.56 -9.86
C VAL A 68 -4.20 1.06 -9.95
N THR A 69 -5.45 0.70 -10.21
CA THR A 69 -5.87 -0.69 -10.34
C THR A 69 -5.15 -1.40 -11.49
N GLU A 70 -4.96 -0.73 -12.62
CA GLU A 70 -4.19 -1.29 -13.73
C GLU A 70 -2.76 -1.61 -13.31
N ILE A 71 -2.12 -0.69 -12.60
CA ILE A 71 -0.75 -0.88 -12.12
C ILE A 71 -0.67 -2.05 -11.15
N THR A 72 -1.56 -2.10 -10.17
CA THR A 72 -1.54 -3.17 -9.17
C THR A 72 -1.89 -4.52 -9.78
N TYR A 73 -2.84 -4.56 -10.70
CA TYR A 73 -3.27 -5.80 -11.36
C TYR A 73 -2.12 -6.43 -12.16
N ASP A 74 -1.38 -5.62 -12.92
CA ASP A 74 -0.24 -6.13 -13.69
C ASP A 74 0.82 -6.74 -12.77
N ILE A 75 1.05 -6.11 -11.62
CA ILE A 75 2.02 -6.59 -10.64
C ILE A 75 1.52 -7.88 -9.97
N GLU A 76 0.24 -7.93 -9.63
CA GLU A 76 -0.37 -9.13 -9.04
C GLU A 76 -0.21 -10.33 -9.97
N LEU A 77 -0.45 -10.16 -11.25
CA LEU A 77 -0.27 -11.22 -12.23
C LEU A 77 1.19 -11.63 -12.39
N LYS A 78 2.09 -10.66 -12.41
CA LYS A 78 3.50 -10.91 -12.63
C LYS A 78 4.16 -11.66 -11.48
N TYR A 79 3.79 -11.36 -10.26
CA TYR A 79 4.44 -11.88 -9.06
C TYR A 79 3.59 -12.89 -8.28
N ASP A 80 2.39 -13.17 -8.75
CA ASP A 80 1.46 -14.10 -8.08
C ASP A 80 1.18 -13.65 -6.63
N VAL A 81 0.76 -12.41 -6.48
CA VAL A 81 0.38 -11.82 -5.20
C VAL A 81 -0.99 -11.17 -5.32
N VAL A 82 -1.61 -10.87 -4.17
CA VAL A 82 -2.87 -10.13 -4.10
C VAL A 82 -2.67 -8.93 -3.18
N PHE A 83 -3.02 -7.74 -3.67
CA PHE A 83 -2.99 -6.51 -2.87
C PHE A 83 -4.37 -6.16 -2.36
N GLY A 84 -4.46 -5.82 -1.08
CA GLY A 84 -5.62 -5.15 -0.52
C GLY A 84 -5.36 -3.65 -0.56
N ASN A 85 -5.83 -2.97 -1.60
CA ASN A 85 -5.54 -1.55 -1.83
C ASN A 85 -6.53 -0.63 -1.14
N VAL A 86 -6.00 0.37 -0.42
CA VAL A 86 -6.78 1.54 0.01
C VAL A 86 -6.10 2.76 -0.61
N ILE A 87 -6.86 3.57 -1.33
CA ILE A 87 -6.35 4.76 -2.01
C ILE A 87 -7.02 5.98 -1.39
N GLU A 88 -6.23 6.91 -0.87
CA GLU A 88 -6.76 8.11 -0.23
C GLU A 88 -5.99 9.35 -0.65
N ASN A 89 -6.69 10.49 -0.61
CA ASN A 89 -6.05 11.79 -0.76
C ASN A 89 -5.26 12.10 0.51
N ARG A 90 -4.05 12.62 0.37
CA ARG A 90 -3.17 12.90 1.51
C ARG A 90 -3.77 13.91 2.48
N GLU A 91 -4.40 14.96 1.98
CA GLU A 91 -5.05 15.97 2.84
C GLU A 91 -6.20 15.36 3.65
N PHE A 92 -7.03 14.55 2.99
CA PHE A 92 -8.09 13.84 3.69
C PHE A 92 -7.52 12.94 4.78
N TRP A 93 -6.44 12.21 4.48
CA TRP A 93 -5.84 11.28 5.44
C TRP A 93 -5.37 11.99 6.71
N LYS A 94 -4.93 13.24 6.59
CA LYS A 94 -4.49 14.05 7.73
C LYS A 94 -5.64 14.74 8.46
N SER A 95 -6.87 14.64 7.95
CA SER A 95 -8.02 15.34 8.54
C SER A 95 -8.45 14.70 9.87
N PRO A 96 -9.16 15.46 10.73
CA PRO A 96 -9.71 14.90 11.97
C PRO A 96 -10.65 13.71 11.72
N LEU A 97 -11.43 13.76 10.64
CA LEU A 97 -12.35 12.68 10.30
C LEU A 97 -11.59 11.37 10.03
N ALA A 98 -10.54 11.44 9.21
CA ALA A 98 -9.73 10.26 8.91
C ALA A 98 -9.02 9.75 10.17
N ASN A 99 -8.52 10.64 11.01
CA ASN A 99 -7.86 10.28 12.28
C ASN A 99 -8.79 9.55 13.25
N ALA A 100 -10.09 9.75 13.13
CA ALA A 100 -11.08 9.06 13.97
C ALA A 100 -11.39 7.64 13.48
N MET A 101 -10.93 7.25 12.29
CA MET A 101 -11.22 5.94 11.71
C MET A 101 -10.29 4.86 12.30
N PRO A 102 -10.82 3.68 12.66
CA PRO A 102 -10.00 2.58 13.18
C PRO A 102 -8.87 2.17 12.24
N LEU A 103 -9.10 2.21 10.93
CA LEU A 103 -8.08 1.91 9.94
C LEU A 103 -6.87 2.84 10.07
N HIS A 104 -7.13 4.13 10.30
CA HIS A 104 -6.05 5.12 10.47
C HIS A 104 -5.20 4.79 11.70
N TRP A 105 -5.85 4.41 12.80
CA TRP A 105 -5.14 4.02 14.02
C TRP A 105 -4.26 2.79 13.80
N ASN A 106 -4.78 1.79 13.10
CA ASN A 106 -4.03 0.58 12.82
C ASN A 106 -2.81 0.87 11.95
N ILE A 107 -2.98 1.72 10.94
CA ILE A 107 -1.89 2.09 10.03
C ILE A 107 -0.83 2.92 10.76
N ASP A 108 -1.23 3.86 11.62
CA ASP A 108 -0.29 4.65 12.41
C ASP A 108 0.54 3.76 13.35
N LYS A 109 -0.08 2.71 13.89
CA LYS A 109 0.56 1.82 14.84
C LYS A 109 1.52 0.82 14.17
N GLU A 110 1.13 0.25 13.05
CA GLU A 110 1.84 -0.87 12.43
C GLU A 110 2.37 -0.60 11.03
N GLY A 111 2.03 0.55 10.44
CA GLY A 111 2.38 0.85 9.06
C GLY A 111 3.87 1.01 8.83
N ILE A 112 4.32 0.52 7.68
CA ILE A 112 5.70 0.63 7.24
C ILE A 112 5.71 1.35 5.91
N ARG A 113 6.34 2.50 5.87
CA ARG A 113 6.45 3.31 4.66
C ARG A 113 7.49 2.70 3.72
N LEU A 114 7.09 2.50 2.48
CA LEU A 114 7.99 1.97 1.44
C LEU A 114 8.87 3.03 0.83
#